data_6ae318ba7a05cbd7b04aec43d63b1873
#
_entry.id   6ae318ba7a05cbd7b04aec43d63b1873
#
_cell.length_a   1.000
_cell.length_b   1.000
_cell.length_c   1.000
_cell.angle_alpha   90.00
_cell.angle_beta   90.00
_cell.angle_gamma   90.00
#
_symmetry.space_group_name_H-M   'P 1'
#
loop_
_entity.id
_entity.type
_entity.pdbx_description
1 polymer ?
#
loop_
_entity_poly.entity_id
_entity_poly.type
_entity_poly.pdbx_seq_one_letter_code
_entity_poly.pdbx_strand_id
1 'polypeptide(L)'
;MNKGLLFVSEETEKEILQDAYEKNGDLYEKEAYVLKESVLENEEEMEELSKIMGLPMMVTAGFESGSEETKEIEEQIMGQIPQGMLPEDATIFDVFAMMPPEQMTQMVEEIRTQMSDMPDMIVEQAGIGYVKTAYQDLGMDVDEIQLKYMFVTGGKMIALAFLGMITSVLVGFLAYRV
;
A
#
# COMPACT_ATOMS: atom_id res chain seq x y z
N MET A 1 5.37 10.09 -9.98
CA MET A 1 5.59 8.68 -10.36
C MET A 1 5.46 7.84 -9.10
N ASN A 2 4.80 6.70 -9.14
CA ASN A 2 4.74 5.83 -7.95
C ASN A 2 6.11 5.16 -7.78
N LYS A 3 6.82 5.50 -6.72
CA LYS A 3 8.19 5.01 -6.44
C LYS A 3 8.25 3.48 -6.32
N GLY A 4 7.16 2.87 -5.84
CA GLY A 4 7.05 1.41 -5.76
C GLY A 4 7.11 0.70 -7.11
N LEU A 5 6.69 1.34 -8.19
CA LEU A 5 6.75 0.76 -9.53
C LEU A 5 8.17 0.60 -10.08
N LEU A 6 9.16 1.32 -9.51
CA LEU A 6 10.57 1.14 -9.86
C LEU A 6 11.07 -0.29 -9.58
N PHE A 7 10.45 -0.98 -8.63
CA PHE A 7 10.81 -2.34 -8.21
C PHE A 7 9.98 -3.43 -8.91
N VAL A 8 9.23 -3.06 -9.95
CA VAL A 8 8.39 -3.97 -10.75
C VAL A 8 8.92 -4.00 -12.18
N SER A 9 8.83 -5.14 -12.86
CA SER A 9 9.26 -5.22 -14.27
C SER A 9 8.41 -4.31 -15.16
N GLU A 10 8.98 -3.78 -16.26
CA GLU A 10 8.24 -2.91 -17.19
C GLU A 10 6.98 -3.57 -17.77
N GLU A 11 7.01 -4.89 -17.97
CA GLU A 11 5.89 -5.66 -18.49
C GLU A 11 4.76 -5.71 -17.47
N THR A 12 5.10 -6.07 -16.22
CA THR A 12 4.16 -6.11 -15.10
C THR A 12 3.63 -4.72 -14.75
N GLU A 13 4.45 -3.66 -14.83
CA GLU A 13 4.02 -2.28 -14.61
C GLU A 13 2.94 -1.86 -15.62
N LYS A 14 3.14 -2.15 -16.90
CA LYS A 14 2.16 -1.83 -17.95
C LYS A 14 0.84 -2.57 -17.73
N GLU A 15 0.92 -3.85 -17.40
CA GLU A 15 -0.23 -4.70 -17.13
C GLU A 15 -1.04 -4.17 -15.93
N ILE A 16 -0.36 -3.92 -14.81
CA ILE A 16 -0.99 -3.37 -13.60
C ILE A 16 -1.65 -2.02 -13.89
N LEU A 17 -0.96 -1.09 -14.55
CA LEU A 17 -1.48 0.26 -14.80
C LEU A 17 -2.67 0.25 -15.77
N GLN A 18 -2.69 -0.67 -16.74
CA GLN A 18 -3.77 -0.75 -17.73
C GLN A 18 -4.98 -1.52 -17.20
N ASP A 19 -4.74 -2.63 -16.52
CA ASP A 19 -5.79 -3.58 -16.15
C ASP A 19 -6.39 -3.29 -14.77
N ALA A 20 -5.57 -2.91 -13.81
CA ALA A 20 -6.02 -2.72 -12.43
C ALA A 20 -6.32 -1.28 -12.03
N TYR A 21 -5.68 -0.28 -12.65
CA TYR A 21 -5.79 1.11 -12.25
C TYR A 21 -6.51 1.98 -13.26
N GLU A 22 -7.19 3.02 -12.78
CA GLU A 22 -7.75 4.10 -13.57
C GLU A 22 -7.27 5.47 -13.07
N LYS A 23 -7.18 6.44 -13.97
CA LYS A 23 -6.77 7.80 -13.64
C LYS A 23 -7.97 8.56 -13.06
N ASN A 24 -7.83 9.01 -11.82
CA ASN A 24 -8.82 9.82 -11.14
C ASN A 24 -8.20 11.16 -10.68
N GLY A 25 -8.46 12.23 -11.44
CA GLY A 25 -7.95 13.57 -11.17
C GLY A 25 -8.89 14.45 -10.35
N ASP A 26 -10.17 14.05 -10.21
CA ASP A 26 -11.20 14.92 -9.63
C ASP A 26 -11.34 14.77 -8.10
N LEU A 27 -10.85 13.66 -7.54
CA LEU A 27 -10.99 13.35 -6.10
C LEU A 27 -9.79 13.80 -5.25
N TYR A 28 -8.67 14.15 -5.88
CA TYR A 28 -7.42 14.44 -5.18
C TYR A 28 -6.84 15.80 -5.62
N GLU A 29 -6.07 16.43 -4.76
CA GLU A 29 -5.33 17.65 -5.10
C GLU A 29 -4.32 17.46 -6.25
N LYS A 30 -3.86 16.21 -6.44
CA LYS A 30 -2.95 15.80 -7.53
C LYS A 30 -3.59 14.69 -8.34
N GLU A 31 -3.19 14.59 -9.62
CA GLU A 31 -3.59 13.45 -10.45
C GLU A 31 -3.07 12.14 -9.80
N ALA A 32 -3.96 11.21 -9.55
CA ALA A 32 -3.65 9.91 -8.97
C ALA A 32 -4.24 8.77 -9.81
N TYR A 33 -3.61 7.61 -9.68
CA TYR A 33 -4.18 6.36 -10.17
C TYR A 33 -4.86 5.64 -9.02
N VAL A 34 -6.09 5.20 -9.24
CA VAL A 34 -6.89 4.46 -8.26
C VAL A 34 -7.23 3.09 -8.81
N LEU A 35 -7.40 2.12 -7.94
CA LEU A 35 -7.85 0.79 -8.35
C LEU A 35 -9.26 0.85 -8.93
N LYS A 36 -9.48 0.14 -10.01
CA LYS A 36 -10.82 -0.01 -10.60
C LYS A 36 -11.75 -0.73 -9.63
N GLU A 37 -13.01 -0.34 -9.61
CA GLU A 37 -14.01 -0.96 -8.73
C GLU A 37 -14.15 -2.47 -8.98
N SER A 38 -14.03 -2.91 -10.23
CA SER A 38 -14.04 -4.33 -10.60
C SER A 38 -12.92 -5.14 -9.94
N VAL A 39 -11.74 -4.53 -9.74
CA VAL A 39 -10.60 -5.17 -9.08
C VAL A 39 -10.81 -5.19 -7.56
N LEU A 40 -11.34 -4.11 -6.98
CA LEU A 40 -11.64 -4.03 -5.55
C LEU A 40 -12.67 -5.07 -5.09
N GLU A 41 -13.59 -5.47 -5.97
CA GLU A 41 -14.61 -6.49 -5.70
C GLU A 41 -14.10 -7.93 -5.94
N ASN A 42 -12.95 -8.09 -6.59
CA ASN A 42 -12.36 -9.39 -6.90
C ASN A 42 -11.22 -9.73 -5.92
N GLU A 43 -11.52 -10.60 -4.94
CA GLU A 43 -10.55 -11.01 -3.91
C GLU A 43 -9.30 -11.68 -4.51
N GLU A 44 -9.42 -12.44 -5.60
CA GLU A 44 -8.32 -13.16 -6.24
C GLU A 44 -7.35 -12.16 -6.92
N GLU A 45 -7.87 -11.19 -7.67
CA GLU A 45 -7.07 -10.12 -8.28
C GLU A 45 -6.41 -9.23 -7.23
N MET A 46 -7.11 -8.92 -6.13
CA MET A 46 -6.56 -8.15 -5.02
C MET A 46 -5.42 -8.89 -4.31
N GLU A 47 -5.55 -10.20 -4.11
CA GLU A 47 -4.50 -11.02 -3.52
C GLU A 47 -3.26 -11.09 -4.44
N GLU A 48 -3.47 -11.24 -5.75
CA GLU A 48 -2.38 -11.25 -6.73
C GLU A 48 -1.64 -9.91 -6.78
N LEU A 49 -2.38 -8.78 -6.85
CA LEU A 49 -1.79 -7.44 -6.78
C LEU A 49 -1.03 -7.20 -5.48
N SER A 50 -1.57 -7.67 -4.35
CA SER A 50 -0.92 -7.55 -3.05
C SER A 50 0.43 -8.29 -3.02
N LYS A 51 0.50 -9.47 -3.62
CA LYS A 51 1.77 -10.23 -3.75
C LYS A 51 2.79 -9.52 -4.64
N ILE A 52 2.34 -8.91 -5.74
CA ILE A 52 3.22 -8.19 -6.66
C ILE A 52 3.73 -6.88 -6.03
N MET A 53 2.83 -6.10 -5.42
CA MET A 53 3.12 -4.76 -4.93
C MET A 53 3.62 -4.70 -3.48
N GLY A 54 3.41 -5.75 -2.70
CA GLY A 54 3.74 -5.77 -1.27
C GLY A 54 5.22 -5.48 -1.01
N LEU A 55 6.12 -6.19 -1.66
CA LEU A 55 7.56 -5.98 -1.54
C LEU A 55 8.01 -4.60 -2.05
N PRO A 56 7.63 -4.15 -3.26
CA PRO A 56 7.90 -2.80 -3.74
C PRO A 56 7.44 -1.70 -2.78
N MET A 57 6.24 -1.81 -2.24
CA MET A 57 5.69 -0.84 -1.28
C MET A 57 6.49 -0.83 0.02
N MET A 58 6.88 -2.00 0.53
CA MET A 58 7.65 -2.12 1.76
C MET A 58 9.06 -1.53 1.59
N VAL A 59 9.73 -1.80 0.49
CA VAL A 59 11.07 -1.23 0.19
C VAL A 59 10.98 0.29 0.10
N THR A 60 9.98 0.80 -0.63
CA THR A 60 9.75 2.24 -0.75
C THR A 60 9.47 2.88 0.61
N ALA A 61 8.58 2.27 1.42
CA ALA A 61 8.30 2.74 2.77
C ALA A 61 9.55 2.75 3.67
N GLY A 62 10.39 1.74 3.55
CA GLY A 62 11.66 1.65 4.27
C GLY A 62 12.55 2.85 3.98
N PHE A 63 12.79 3.19 2.72
CA PHE A 63 13.59 4.35 2.34
C PHE A 63 12.92 5.68 2.69
N GLU A 64 11.61 5.80 2.55
CA GLU A 64 10.87 7.03 2.92
C GLU A 64 10.77 7.25 4.43
N SER A 65 10.82 6.18 5.23
CA SER A 65 10.81 6.29 6.70
C SER A 65 12.06 6.98 7.25
N GLY A 66 13.16 6.96 6.50
CA GLY A 66 14.43 7.56 6.91
C GLY A 66 15.01 6.94 8.19
N SER A 67 14.78 5.64 8.42
CA SER A 67 15.39 4.93 9.55
C SER A 67 16.92 4.99 9.45
N GLU A 68 17.63 4.85 10.58
CA GLU A 68 19.10 4.88 10.57
C GLU A 68 19.69 3.81 9.65
N GLU A 69 19.08 2.61 9.64
CA GLU A 69 19.53 1.50 8.79
C GLU A 69 19.35 1.81 7.29
N THR A 70 18.21 2.41 6.91
CA THR A 70 17.97 2.79 5.51
C THR A 70 18.85 3.97 5.07
N LYS A 71 19.16 4.92 5.96
CA LYS A 71 20.10 6.00 5.68
C LYS A 71 21.52 5.50 5.44
N GLU A 72 21.99 4.54 6.24
CA GLU A 72 23.30 3.93 6.02
C GLU A 72 23.40 3.26 4.65
N ILE A 73 22.34 2.54 4.25
CA ILE A 73 22.25 1.91 2.92
C ILE A 73 22.22 2.98 1.82
N GLU A 74 21.41 4.02 2.01
CA GLU A 74 21.32 5.14 1.07
C GLU A 74 22.67 5.84 0.90
N GLU A 75 23.35 6.19 2.00
CA GLU A 75 24.68 6.78 1.97
C GLU A 75 25.73 5.87 1.29
N GLN A 76 25.65 4.57 1.52
CA GLN A 76 26.55 3.61 0.88
C GLN A 76 26.32 3.54 -0.62
N ILE A 77 25.08 3.51 -1.08
CA ILE A 77 24.73 3.48 -2.52
C ILE A 77 25.10 4.81 -3.17
N MET A 78 24.71 5.92 -2.56
CA MET A 78 25.00 7.27 -3.07
C MET A 78 26.51 7.53 -3.12
N GLY A 79 27.25 7.04 -2.14
CA GLY A 79 28.71 7.17 -2.08
C GLY A 79 29.49 6.40 -3.18
N GLN A 80 28.84 5.42 -3.82
CA GLN A 80 29.44 4.68 -4.96
C GLN A 80 29.26 5.42 -6.29
N ILE A 81 28.45 6.45 -6.33
CA ILE A 81 28.16 7.21 -7.55
C ILE A 81 29.20 8.34 -7.69
N PRO A 82 29.85 8.47 -8.86
CA PRO A 82 30.80 9.55 -9.10
C PRO A 82 30.17 10.93 -8.91
N GLN A 83 30.89 11.83 -8.23
CA GLN A 83 30.44 13.22 -8.03
C GLN A 83 30.16 13.90 -9.37
N GLY A 84 28.99 14.53 -9.47
CA GLY A 84 28.54 15.24 -10.67
C GLY A 84 27.70 14.40 -11.64
N MET A 85 27.42 13.14 -11.33
CA MET A 85 26.51 12.29 -12.11
C MET A 85 25.04 12.49 -11.73
N LEU A 86 24.79 12.95 -10.52
CA LEU A 86 23.44 13.21 -9.99
C LEU A 86 23.29 14.69 -9.65
N PRO A 87 22.08 15.26 -9.73
CA PRO A 87 21.73 16.55 -9.13
C PRO A 87 22.02 16.58 -7.62
N GLU A 88 22.27 17.76 -7.06
CA GLU A 88 22.54 17.91 -5.61
C GLU A 88 21.35 17.50 -4.72
N ASP A 89 20.14 17.55 -5.27
CA ASP A 89 18.88 17.18 -4.62
C ASP A 89 18.38 15.78 -5.02
N ALA A 90 19.22 14.96 -5.66
CA ALA A 90 18.87 13.61 -6.08
C ALA A 90 18.61 12.70 -4.87
N THR A 91 17.57 11.91 -4.97
CA THR A 91 17.18 10.89 -4.00
C THR A 91 17.68 9.51 -4.42
N ILE A 92 17.64 8.55 -3.51
CA ILE A 92 17.93 7.15 -3.83
C ILE A 92 17.03 6.60 -4.94
N PHE A 93 15.80 7.11 -5.06
CA PHE A 93 14.87 6.71 -6.12
C PHE A 93 15.31 7.19 -7.51
N ASP A 94 16.00 8.32 -7.59
CA ASP A 94 16.58 8.80 -8.86
C ASP A 94 17.72 7.87 -9.29
N VAL A 95 18.48 7.36 -8.34
CA VAL A 95 19.52 6.34 -8.61
C VAL A 95 18.89 5.04 -9.13
N PHE A 96 17.86 4.55 -8.46
CA PHE A 96 17.14 3.36 -8.90
C PHE A 96 16.52 3.52 -10.30
N ALA A 97 15.97 4.70 -10.60
CA ALA A 97 15.42 5.01 -11.92
C ALA A 97 16.46 5.03 -13.05
N MET A 98 17.75 5.24 -12.71
CA MET A 98 18.86 5.23 -13.66
C MET A 98 19.52 3.86 -13.78
N MET A 99 19.21 2.91 -12.92
CA MET A 99 19.76 1.55 -12.99
C MET A 99 19.27 0.81 -14.24
N PRO A 100 20.15 0.01 -14.86
CA PRO A 100 19.72 -0.91 -15.90
C PRO A 100 18.66 -1.91 -15.37
N PRO A 101 17.62 -2.24 -16.16
CA PRO A 101 16.56 -3.15 -15.72
C PRO A 101 17.06 -4.50 -15.19
N GLU A 102 18.15 -5.03 -15.77
CA GLU A 102 18.77 -6.29 -15.34
C GLU A 102 19.33 -6.22 -13.91
N GLN A 103 19.97 -5.10 -13.55
CA GLN A 103 20.50 -4.89 -12.20
C GLN A 103 19.38 -4.67 -11.19
N MET A 104 18.35 -3.95 -11.58
CA MET A 104 17.16 -3.75 -10.76
C MET A 104 16.47 -5.09 -10.45
N THR A 105 16.29 -5.94 -11.47
CA THR A 105 15.72 -7.27 -11.31
C THR A 105 16.54 -8.14 -10.35
N GLN A 106 17.86 -8.13 -10.47
CA GLN A 106 18.74 -8.88 -9.57
C GLN A 106 18.62 -8.38 -8.12
N MET A 107 18.62 -7.06 -7.92
CA MET A 107 18.46 -6.47 -6.60
C MET A 107 17.10 -6.83 -5.97
N VAL A 108 16.01 -6.76 -6.74
CA VAL A 108 14.68 -7.15 -6.26
C VAL A 108 14.63 -8.63 -5.88
N GLU A 109 15.26 -9.52 -6.67
CA GLU A 109 15.31 -10.94 -6.34
C GLU A 109 16.18 -11.23 -5.10
N GLU A 110 17.26 -10.50 -4.90
CA GLU A 110 18.07 -10.60 -3.68
C GLU A 110 17.26 -10.16 -2.45
N ILE A 111 16.56 -9.02 -2.53
CA ILE A 111 15.68 -8.53 -1.47
C ILE A 111 14.58 -9.57 -1.20
N ARG A 112 13.93 -10.09 -2.24
CA ARG A 112 12.89 -11.12 -2.12
C ARG A 112 13.41 -12.37 -1.41
N THR A 113 14.63 -12.80 -1.75
CA THR A 113 15.25 -13.97 -1.13
C THR A 113 15.55 -13.73 0.34
N GLN A 114 16.07 -12.56 0.70
CA GLN A 114 16.36 -12.20 2.09
C GLN A 114 15.06 -12.05 2.92
N MET A 115 13.97 -11.67 2.28
CA MET A 115 12.68 -11.45 2.91
C MET A 115 11.74 -12.65 2.81
N SER A 116 12.16 -13.75 2.17
CA SER A 116 11.35 -14.96 2.01
C SER A 116 10.89 -15.57 3.34
N ASP A 117 11.63 -15.36 4.40
CA ASP A 117 11.30 -15.83 5.75
C ASP A 117 10.44 -14.84 6.56
N MET A 118 10.13 -13.65 5.99
CA MET A 118 9.24 -12.70 6.65
C MET A 118 7.78 -13.15 6.59
N PRO A 119 7.06 -13.06 7.71
CA PRO A 119 5.61 -13.29 7.70
C PRO A 119 4.89 -12.29 6.78
N ASP A 120 3.95 -12.77 5.97
CA ASP A 120 3.13 -11.94 5.06
C ASP A 120 2.51 -10.73 5.77
N MET A 121 2.13 -10.90 7.04
CA MET A 121 1.59 -9.84 7.88
C MET A 121 2.53 -8.63 8.00
N ILE A 122 3.85 -8.81 8.03
CA ILE A 122 4.82 -7.70 8.13
C ILE A 122 4.87 -6.94 6.82
N VAL A 123 4.87 -7.65 5.69
CA VAL A 123 4.83 -7.06 4.35
C VAL A 123 3.54 -6.26 4.16
N GLU A 124 2.42 -6.82 4.57
CA GLU A 124 1.10 -6.17 4.52
C GLU A 124 1.06 -4.90 5.40
N GLN A 125 1.55 -4.96 6.63
CA GLN A 125 1.60 -3.81 7.54
C GLN A 125 2.47 -2.66 6.98
N ALA A 126 3.60 -2.98 6.37
CA ALA A 126 4.45 -1.98 5.72
C ALA A 126 3.76 -1.37 4.50
N GLY A 127 3.06 -2.18 3.70
CA GLY A 127 2.25 -1.71 2.58
C GLY A 127 1.13 -0.75 3.02
N ILE A 128 0.43 -1.07 4.12
CA ILE A 128 -0.59 -0.19 4.70
C ILE A 128 0.03 1.16 5.12
N GLY A 129 1.22 1.13 5.75
CA GLY A 129 1.95 2.34 6.12
C GLY A 129 2.28 3.22 4.91
N TYR A 130 2.78 2.61 3.83
CA TYR A 130 3.06 3.30 2.58
C TYR A 130 1.82 3.95 1.98
N VAL A 131 0.71 3.21 1.87
CA VAL A 131 -0.55 3.71 1.34
C VAL A 131 -1.08 4.88 2.17
N LYS A 132 -0.96 4.81 3.50
CA LYS A 132 -1.34 5.90 4.40
C LYS A 132 -0.56 7.17 4.09
N THR A 133 0.76 7.08 3.94
CA THR A 133 1.61 8.22 3.60
C THR A 133 1.27 8.78 2.22
N ALA A 134 1.06 7.91 1.22
CA ALA A 134 0.68 8.32 -0.12
C ALA A 134 -0.65 9.08 -0.15
N TYR A 135 -1.64 8.67 0.65
CA TYR A 135 -2.91 9.40 0.77
C TYR A 135 -2.74 10.77 1.44
N GLN A 136 -1.88 10.87 2.45
CA GLN A 136 -1.56 12.16 3.08
C GLN A 136 -0.89 13.12 2.09
N ASP A 137 0.02 12.63 1.24
CA ASP A 137 0.67 13.40 0.18
C ASP A 137 -0.30 13.88 -0.90
N LEU A 138 -1.42 13.16 -1.10
CA LEU A 138 -2.51 13.56 -1.99
C LEU A 138 -3.48 14.58 -1.35
N GLY A 139 -3.21 15.02 -0.12
CA GLY A 139 -4.05 15.98 0.61
C GLY A 139 -5.27 15.34 1.31
N MET A 140 -5.31 14.02 1.43
CA MET A 140 -6.40 13.32 2.11
C MET A 140 -6.18 13.27 3.63
N ASP A 141 -7.19 13.62 4.40
CA ASP A 141 -7.19 13.39 5.86
C ASP A 141 -7.54 11.94 6.16
N VAL A 142 -6.49 11.11 6.23
CA VAL A 142 -6.63 9.66 6.48
C VAL A 142 -7.23 9.39 7.85
N ASP A 143 -6.95 10.23 8.83
CA ASP A 143 -7.46 10.06 10.19
C ASP A 143 -8.98 10.33 10.24
N GLU A 144 -9.48 11.32 9.49
CA GLU A 144 -10.92 11.55 9.32
C GLU A 144 -11.62 10.37 8.64
N ILE A 145 -11.01 9.82 7.58
CA ILE A 145 -11.53 8.65 6.86
C ILE A 145 -11.62 7.45 7.78
N GLN A 146 -10.57 7.17 8.56
CA GLN A 146 -10.53 6.06 9.52
C GLN A 146 -11.57 6.24 10.63
N LEU A 147 -11.69 7.44 11.19
CA LEU A 147 -12.70 7.78 12.19
C LEU A 147 -14.12 7.56 11.65
N LYS A 148 -14.40 8.06 10.46
CA LYS A 148 -15.72 7.89 9.81
C LYS A 148 -16.05 6.42 9.59
N TYR A 149 -15.09 5.63 9.10
CA TYR A 149 -15.25 4.19 8.92
C TYR A 149 -15.53 3.49 10.25
N MET A 150 -14.77 3.82 11.28
CA MET A 150 -14.91 3.25 12.64
C MET A 150 -16.29 3.57 13.23
N PHE A 151 -16.76 4.81 13.12
CA PHE A 151 -18.10 5.20 13.61
C PHE A 151 -19.23 4.52 12.83
N VAL A 152 -19.11 4.43 11.52
CA VAL A 152 -20.13 3.76 10.69
C VAL A 152 -20.19 2.27 10.99
N THR A 153 -19.04 1.62 11.09
CA THR A 153 -18.97 0.17 11.38
C THR A 153 -19.38 -0.12 12.81
N GLY A 154 -18.92 0.67 13.78
CA GLY A 154 -19.34 0.57 15.18
C GLY A 154 -20.83 0.79 15.35
N GLY A 155 -21.39 1.79 14.65
CA GLY A 155 -22.82 2.04 14.63
C GLY A 155 -23.64 0.87 14.07
N LYS A 156 -23.17 0.25 12.98
CA LYS A 156 -23.78 -0.96 12.43
C LYS A 156 -23.75 -2.14 13.43
N MET A 157 -22.64 -2.33 14.14
CA MET A 157 -22.52 -3.39 15.16
C MET A 157 -23.49 -3.15 16.34
N ILE A 158 -23.60 -1.90 16.80
CA ILE A 158 -24.56 -1.54 17.87
C ILE A 158 -26.00 -1.78 17.41
N ALA A 159 -26.35 -1.39 16.19
CA ALA A 159 -27.67 -1.62 15.62
C ALA A 159 -28.00 -3.12 15.55
N LEU A 160 -27.06 -3.97 15.11
CA LEU A 160 -27.23 -5.41 15.08
C LEU A 160 -27.40 -6.01 16.48
N ALA A 161 -26.64 -5.54 17.47
CA ALA A 161 -26.79 -5.97 18.86
C ALA A 161 -28.17 -5.60 19.42
N PHE A 162 -28.67 -4.41 19.10
CA PHE A 162 -30.01 -3.97 19.47
C PHE A 162 -31.12 -4.84 18.86
N LEU A 163 -30.99 -5.18 17.56
CA LEU A 163 -31.91 -6.12 16.89
C LEU A 163 -31.91 -7.50 17.55
N GLY A 164 -30.73 -8.00 17.91
CA GLY A 164 -30.57 -9.25 18.64
C GLY A 164 -31.30 -9.22 20.01
N MET A 165 -31.15 -8.11 20.75
CA MET A 165 -31.82 -7.90 22.04
C MET A 165 -33.37 -7.88 21.87
N ILE A 166 -33.90 -7.15 20.90
CA ILE A 166 -35.31 -7.11 20.58
C ILE A 166 -35.85 -8.51 20.24
N THR A 167 -35.13 -9.23 19.40
CA THR A 167 -35.48 -10.58 19.01
C THR A 167 -35.53 -11.53 20.22
N SER A 168 -34.58 -11.45 21.13
CA SER A 168 -34.51 -12.26 22.35
C SER A 168 -35.72 -11.95 23.27
N VAL A 169 -36.07 -10.70 23.41
CA VAL A 169 -37.27 -10.28 24.22
C VAL A 169 -38.57 -10.80 23.58
N LEU A 170 -38.69 -10.69 22.25
CA LEU A 170 -39.86 -11.18 21.53
C LEU A 170 -40.01 -12.71 21.66
N VAL A 171 -38.90 -13.46 21.51
CA VAL A 171 -38.92 -14.92 21.70
C VAL A 171 -39.34 -15.29 23.12
N GLY A 172 -38.76 -14.62 24.12
CA GLY A 172 -39.13 -14.85 25.53
C GLY A 172 -40.61 -14.54 25.80
N PHE A 173 -41.11 -13.45 25.24
CA PHE A 173 -42.53 -13.08 25.37
C PHE A 173 -43.49 -14.09 24.71
N LEU A 174 -43.14 -14.58 23.52
CA LEU A 174 -43.94 -15.59 22.82
C LEU A 174 -43.89 -16.93 23.56
N ALA A 175 -42.74 -17.33 24.07
CA ALA A 175 -42.58 -18.60 24.82
C ALA A 175 -43.38 -18.58 26.14
N TYR A 176 -43.55 -17.40 26.76
CA TYR A 176 -44.38 -17.29 27.99
C TYR A 176 -45.89 -17.32 27.71
N ARG A 177 -46.30 -16.97 26.49
CA ARG A 177 -47.72 -16.87 26.11
C ARG A 177 -48.29 -18.18 25.57
N VAL A 178 -47.45 -19.17 25.22
CA VAL A 178 -47.82 -20.50 24.79
C VAL A 178 -47.83 -21.46 25.96
#